data_06f2937ca007808f2471d1a5ddd1f783
#
_entry.id   06f2937ca007808f2471d1a5ddd1f783
#
_cell.length_a   1.000
_cell.length_b   1.000
_cell.length_c   1.000
_cell.angle_alpha   90.00
_cell.angle_beta   90.00
_cell.angle_gamma   90.00
#
_symmetry.space_group_name_H-M   'P 1'
#
loop_
_entity.id
_entity.type
_entity.pdbx_description
1 polymer ?
#
loop_
_entity_poly.entity_id
_entity_poly.type
_entity_poly.pdbx_seq_one_letter_code
_entity_poly.pdbx_strand_id
1 'polypeptide(L)'
;MAQPLVYEQSIFIRANATTVERCFTEQTLMHRWLNPALVCEPVGDWRTSVGSEFDFRLKVPVLAPTLHSVVIERSPGVVVWGFDGFFKGCDRWEAQPEEGPGQRGTTLLNRFEFTIPNPLVSFGFKTFAASLTKQDMEAQLQRLKQVAERL
;
A
#
# COMPACT_ATOMS: atom_id res chain seq x y z
N MET A 1 -3.72 -8.15 -25.05
CA MET A 1 -2.94 -7.92 -23.81
C MET A 1 -3.62 -6.87 -22.97
N ALA A 2 -3.86 -7.18 -21.72
CA ALA A 2 -4.45 -6.22 -20.81
C ALA A 2 -3.42 -5.12 -20.46
N GLN A 3 -3.79 -3.86 -20.61
CA GLN A 3 -2.95 -2.75 -20.15
C GLN A 3 -3.03 -2.61 -18.65
N PRO A 4 -1.92 -2.29 -17.95
CA PRO A 4 -1.97 -2.08 -16.52
C PRO A 4 -2.85 -0.90 -16.15
N LEU A 5 -3.56 -1.05 -15.04
CA LEU A 5 -4.24 0.05 -14.36
C LEU A 5 -3.25 0.69 -13.41
N VAL A 6 -3.27 2.01 -13.33
CA VAL A 6 -2.38 2.77 -12.44
C VAL A 6 -3.24 3.71 -11.60
N TYR A 7 -3.17 3.54 -10.28
CA TYR A 7 -3.77 4.45 -9.32
C TYR A 7 -2.64 5.09 -8.52
N GLU A 8 -2.50 6.39 -8.63
CA GLU A 8 -1.46 7.12 -7.93
C GLU A 8 -2.08 8.24 -7.12
N GLN A 9 -1.71 8.31 -5.85
CA GLN A 9 -2.17 9.34 -4.93
C GLN A 9 -1.01 9.82 -4.08
N SER A 10 -1.07 11.06 -3.62
CA SER A 10 -0.09 11.61 -2.70
C SER A 10 -0.77 12.49 -1.67
N ILE A 11 -0.11 12.64 -0.52
CA ILE A 11 -0.60 13.46 0.58
C ILE A 11 0.57 14.09 1.32
N PHE A 12 0.42 15.32 1.76
CA PHE A 12 1.40 15.98 2.61
C PHE A 12 1.14 15.63 4.07
N ILE A 13 2.20 15.25 4.80
CA ILE A 13 2.15 14.84 6.20
C ILE A 13 3.09 15.70 7.01
N ARG A 14 2.62 16.26 8.12
CA ARG A 14 3.41 17.07 9.02
C ARG A 14 4.20 16.18 10.01
N ALA A 15 5.09 15.39 9.46
CA ALA A 15 6.00 14.52 10.19
C ALA A 15 7.23 14.31 9.31
N ASN A 16 8.38 13.97 9.93
CA ASN A 16 9.58 13.73 9.15
C ASN A 16 9.47 12.42 8.34
N ALA A 17 10.32 12.29 7.31
CA ALA A 17 10.26 11.16 6.39
C ALA A 17 10.50 9.82 7.11
N THR A 18 11.37 9.79 8.11
CA THR A 18 11.63 8.58 8.90
C THR A 18 10.39 8.12 9.65
N THR A 19 9.66 9.05 10.26
CA THR A 19 8.40 8.74 10.95
C THR A 19 7.35 8.21 9.98
N VAL A 20 7.22 8.84 8.81
CA VAL A 20 6.27 8.39 7.78
C VAL A 20 6.66 7.00 7.27
N GLU A 21 7.96 6.77 7.01
CA GLU A 21 8.45 5.46 6.58
C GLU A 21 8.10 4.36 7.59
N ARG A 22 8.25 4.62 8.88
CA ARG A 22 7.88 3.67 9.92
C ARG A 22 6.42 3.23 9.81
N CYS A 23 5.54 4.12 9.39
CA CYS A 23 4.12 3.79 9.27
C CYS A 23 3.85 2.70 8.24
N PHE A 24 4.65 2.59 7.19
CA PHE A 24 4.47 1.54 6.19
C PHE A 24 5.56 0.46 6.23
N THR A 25 6.41 0.45 7.27
CA THR A 25 7.43 -0.59 7.44
C THR A 25 7.32 -1.33 8.77
N GLU A 26 6.64 -0.79 9.77
CA GLU A 26 6.44 -1.45 11.06
C GLU A 26 5.04 -2.06 11.13
N GLN A 27 4.97 -3.32 11.50
CA GLN A 27 3.72 -4.09 11.50
C GLN A 27 2.61 -3.44 12.33
N THR A 28 2.93 -3.02 13.56
CA THR A 28 1.96 -2.39 14.45
C THR A 28 1.43 -1.07 13.90
N LEU A 29 2.28 -0.27 13.30
CA LEU A 29 1.87 1.02 12.72
C LEU A 29 1.05 0.81 11.44
N MET A 30 1.44 -0.15 10.59
CA MET A 30 0.70 -0.48 9.38
C MET A 30 -0.75 -0.85 9.69
N HIS A 31 -0.98 -1.66 10.71
CA HIS A 31 -2.33 -2.10 11.07
C HIS A 31 -3.19 -1.00 11.70
N ARG A 32 -2.62 0.16 11.98
CA ARG A 32 -3.39 1.31 12.47
C ARG A 32 -4.05 2.10 11.35
N TRP A 33 -3.55 2.02 10.12
CA TRP A 33 -4.12 2.74 8.98
C TRP A 33 -4.61 1.83 7.85
N LEU A 34 -4.15 0.58 7.79
CA LEU A 34 -4.61 -0.37 6.79
C LEU A 34 -6.12 -0.54 6.90
N ASN A 35 -6.77 -0.80 5.77
CA ASN A 35 -8.20 -1.09 5.76
C ASN A 35 -8.53 -2.14 6.83
N PRO A 36 -9.48 -1.88 7.74
CA PRO A 36 -9.80 -2.82 8.82
C PRO A 36 -10.21 -4.21 8.34
N ALA A 37 -10.67 -4.34 7.10
CA ALA A 37 -11.02 -5.63 6.51
C ALA A 37 -9.80 -6.41 6.03
N LEU A 38 -8.60 -5.81 6.07
CA LEU A 38 -7.36 -6.44 5.60
C LEU A 38 -6.45 -6.80 6.77
N VAL A 39 -5.73 -7.89 6.60
CA VAL A 39 -4.61 -8.30 7.46
C VAL A 39 -3.38 -8.46 6.58
N CYS A 40 -2.25 -7.93 7.03
CA CYS A 40 -0.95 -8.16 6.40
C CYS A 40 -0.15 -9.07 7.33
N GLU A 41 0.07 -10.31 6.92
CA GLU A 41 0.80 -11.31 7.69
C GLU A 41 2.15 -11.60 7.05
N PRO A 42 3.25 -11.57 7.82
CA PRO A 42 4.55 -11.95 7.27
C PRO A 42 4.64 -13.46 7.08
N VAL A 43 5.38 -13.87 6.06
CA VAL A 43 5.82 -15.26 5.93
C VAL A 43 7.16 -15.35 6.66
N GLY A 44 7.13 -15.87 7.89
CA GLY A 44 8.28 -15.86 8.79
C GLY A 44 8.29 -14.58 9.63
N ASP A 45 9.49 -14.05 9.89
CA ASP A 45 9.64 -12.83 10.69
C ASP A 45 9.21 -11.59 9.90
N TRP A 46 8.72 -10.58 10.60
CA TRP A 46 8.39 -9.31 9.97
C TRP A 46 9.67 -8.58 9.54
N ARG A 47 9.85 -8.42 8.23
CA ARG A 47 10.96 -7.67 7.63
C ARG A 47 10.47 -6.95 6.38
N THR A 48 11.08 -5.84 6.03
CA THR A 48 10.78 -5.11 4.80
C THR A 48 11.99 -5.02 3.85
N SER A 49 12.99 -5.84 4.06
CA SER A 49 14.11 -5.98 3.12
C SER A 49 13.67 -6.68 1.85
N VAL A 50 14.42 -6.46 0.76
CA VAL A 50 14.12 -7.11 -0.53
C VAL A 50 14.07 -8.63 -0.34
N GLY A 51 13.03 -9.26 -0.89
CA GLY A 51 12.80 -10.70 -0.76
C GLY A 51 11.88 -11.09 0.39
N SER A 52 11.55 -10.15 1.29
CA SER A 52 10.59 -10.43 2.37
C SER A 52 9.21 -10.66 1.80
N GLU A 53 8.50 -11.66 2.35
CA GLU A 53 7.22 -12.11 1.83
C GLU A 53 6.10 -11.83 2.82
N PHE A 54 4.93 -11.47 2.28
CA PHE A 54 3.73 -11.15 3.05
C PHE A 54 2.50 -11.70 2.37
N ASP A 55 1.49 -12.02 3.18
CA ASP A 55 0.16 -12.35 2.68
C ASP A 55 -0.82 -11.27 3.13
N PHE A 56 -1.44 -10.62 2.15
CA PHE A 56 -2.55 -9.70 2.41
C PHE A 56 -3.85 -10.47 2.24
N ARG A 57 -4.64 -10.50 3.29
CA ARG A 57 -5.86 -11.32 3.35
C ARG A 57 -7.04 -10.48 3.82
N LEU A 58 -8.19 -10.69 3.16
CA LEU A 58 -9.46 -10.11 3.62
C LEU A 58 -9.99 -10.92 4.81
N LYS A 59 -10.44 -10.23 5.85
CA LYS A 59 -11.05 -10.84 7.04
C LYS A 59 -12.50 -11.20 6.74
N VAL A 60 -12.73 -12.19 5.89
CA VAL A 60 -14.07 -12.69 5.59
C VAL A 60 -14.15 -14.18 5.97
N PRO A 61 -15.31 -14.65 6.47
CA PRO A 61 -15.39 -16.02 7.02
C PRO A 61 -15.26 -17.12 5.99
N VAL A 62 -15.50 -16.86 4.71
CA VAL A 62 -15.49 -17.88 3.66
C VAL A 62 -14.78 -17.33 2.43
N LEU A 63 -13.88 -18.16 1.82
CA LEU A 63 -13.17 -17.82 0.58
C LEU A 63 -12.42 -16.49 0.66
N ALA A 64 -11.68 -16.28 1.76
CA ALA A 64 -10.85 -15.09 1.92
C ALA A 64 -9.78 -15.03 0.82
N PRO A 65 -9.86 -14.09 -0.12
CA PRO A 65 -8.79 -13.97 -1.12
C PRO A 65 -7.50 -13.52 -0.44
N THR A 66 -6.41 -14.21 -0.77
CA THR A 66 -5.09 -13.89 -0.26
C THR A 66 -4.23 -13.40 -1.41
N LEU A 67 -3.59 -12.25 -1.23
CA LEU A 67 -2.64 -11.71 -2.19
C LEU A 67 -1.24 -11.88 -1.62
N HIS A 68 -0.48 -12.80 -2.21
CA HIS A 68 0.91 -13.01 -1.84
C HIS A 68 1.79 -11.91 -2.42
N SER A 69 2.60 -11.29 -1.59
CA SER A 69 3.44 -10.15 -1.97
C SER A 69 4.87 -10.35 -1.52
N VAL A 70 5.79 -9.81 -2.31
CA VAL A 70 7.24 -9.87 -2.03
C VAL A 70 7.78 -8.45 -2.16
N VAL A 71 8.63 -8.03 -1.23
CA VAL A 71 9.33 -6.76 -1.37
C VAL A 71 10.35 -6.87 -2.51
N ILE A 72 10.17 -6.06 -3.55
CA ILE A 72 11.03 -6.08 -4.75
C ILE A 72 11.98 -4.88 -4.82
N GLU A 73 11.70 -3.82 -4.07
CA GLU A 73 12.58 -2.67 -3.96
C GLU A 73 12.53 -2.14 -2.53
N ARG A 74 13.68 -1.81 -1.97
CA ARG A 74 13.78 -1.22 -0.64
C ARG A 74 14.95 -0.26 -0.59
N SER A 75 14.69 0.99 -0.24
CA SER A 75 15.70 2.02 0.02
C SER A 75 15.12 2.98 1.06
N PRO A 76 15.94 3.90 1.63
CA PRO A 76 15.39 4.85 2.61
C PRO A 76 14.18 5.60 2.05
N GLY A 77 13.05 5.50 2.75
CA GLY A 77 11.79 6.10 2.34
C GLY A 77 11.02 5.37 1.27
N VAL A 78 11.51 4.23 0.76
CA VAL A 78 10.86 3.53 -0.36
C VAL A 78 10.68 2.05 -0.04
N VAL A 79 9.46 1.55 -0.23
CA VAL A 79 9.15 0.12 -0.25
C VAL A 79 8.25 -0.16 -1.44
N VAL A 80 8.59 -1.17 -2.22
CA VAL A 80 7.74 -1.64 -3.32
C VAL A 80 7.43 -3.10 -3.09
N TRP A 81 6.14 -3.41 -3.00
CA TRP A 81 5.64 -4.79 -2.93
C TRP A 81 5.22 -5.25 -4.32
N GLY A 82 5.78 -6.37 -4.78
CA GLY A 82 5.32 -7.03 -5.99
C GLY A 82 4.35 -8.15 -5.63
N PHE A 83 3.35 -8.38 -6.47
CA PHE A 83 2.38 -9.45 -6.24
C PHE A 83 1.99 -10.12 -7.56
N ASP A 84 1.63 -11.39 -7.46
CA ASP A 84 1.21 -12.21 -8.59
C ASP A 84 0.12 -13.18 -8.11
N GLY A 85 -1.08 -13.01 -8.64
CA GLY A 85 -2.24 -13.79 -8.27
C GLY A 85 -3.44 -13.31 -9.07
N PHE A 86 -4.58 -13.09 -8.40
CA PHE A 86 -5.74 -12.50 -9.07
C PHE A 86 -5.48 -11.05 -9.51
N PHE A 87 -4.57 -10.34 -8.83
CA PHE A 87 -3.92 -9.12 -9.31
C PHE A 87 -2.45 -9.42 -9.57
N LYS A 88 -1.88 -8.79 -10.60
CA LYS A 88 -0.46 -8.90 -10.91
C LYS A 88 0.11 -7.50 -11.12
N GLY A 89 1.16 -7.17 -10.37
CA GLY A 89 1.78 -5.86 -10.48
C GLY A 89 2.58 -5.48 -9.25
N CYS A 90 2.56 -4.21 -8.89
CA CYS A 90 3.28 -3.73 -7.73
C CYS A 90 2.58 -2.55 -7.06
N ASP A 91 2.91 -2.36 -5.78
CA ASP A 91 2.42 -1.26 -4.94
C ASP A 91 3.63 -0.54 -4.36
N ARG A 92 3.81 0.73 -4.74
CA ARG A 92 4.94 1.55 -4.33
C ARG A 92 4.52 2.54 -3.27
N TRP A 93 5.29 2.59 -2.19
CA TRP A 93 5.16 3.57 -1.12
C TRP A 93 6.46 4.36 -1.02
N GLU A 94 6.36 5.68 -1.08
CA GLU A 94 7.54 6.54 -1.08
C GLU A 94 7.30 7.76 -0.21
N ALA A 95 8.17 7.93 0.79
CA ALA A 95 8.17 9.09 1.68
C ALA A 95 9.25 10.06 1.22
N GLN A 96 8.83 11.20 0.66
CA GLN A 96 9.73 12.23 0.13
C GLN A 96 9.80 13.40 1.10
N PRO A 97 10.97 13.69 1.70
CA PRO A 97 11.08 14.86 2.59
C PRO A 97 10.81 16.15 1.79
N GLU A 98 10.03 17.02 2.40
CA GLU A 98 9.73 18.35 1.87
C GLU A 98 10.33 19.40 2.83
N GLU A 99 11.30 20.15 2.35
CA GLU A 99 11.93 21.24 3.10
C GLU A 99 11.76 22.54 2.35
N GLY A 100 10.87 23.39 2.85
CA GLY A 100 10.65 24.72 2.31
C GLY A 100 10.46 25.73 3.44
N PRO A 101 10.59 27.05 3.14
CA PRO A 101 10.33 28.09 4.16
C PRO A 101 8.89 27.95 4.70
N GLY A 102 8.78 27.64 5.99
CA GLY A 102 7.48 27.52 6.67
C GLY A 102 6.76 26.19 6.52
N GLN A 103 7.32 25.23 5.75
CA GLN A 103 6.73 23.88 5.62
C GLN A 103 7.80 22.83 5.84
N ARG A 104 7.69 22.08 6.93
CA ARG A 104 8.49 20.90 7.19
C ARG A 104 7.58 19.70 7.27
N GLY A 105 7.87 18.71 6.44
CA GLY A 105 7.07 17.51 6.43
C GLY A 105 7.52 16.56 5.34
N THR A 106 6.60 15.70 4.96
CA THR A 106 6.86 14.63 4.02
C THR A 106 5.70 14.53 3.04
N THR A 107 6.00 14.41 1.75
CA THR A 107 5.01 14.00 0.77
C THR A 107 5.06 12.48 0.68
N LEU A 108 3.94 11.83 0.99
CA LEU A 108 3.79 10.39 0.85
C LEU A 108 3.13 10.12 -0.49
N LEU A 109 3.81 9.31 -1.31
CA LEU A 109 3.31 8.83 -2.59
C LEU A 109 2.93 7.37 -2.46
N ASN A 110 1.74 7.01 -2.95
CA ASN A 110 1.35 5.62 -3.14
C ASN A 110 0.95 5.41 -4.60
N ARG A 111 1.62 4.48 -5.26
CA ARG A 111 1.35 4.13 -6.66
C ARG A 111 1.07 2.64 -6.75
N PHE A 112 -0.17 2.32 -7.12
CA PHE A 112 -0.64 0.96 -7.32
C PHE A 112 -0.78 0.71 -8.81
N GLU A 113 0.06 -0.19 -9.35
CA GLU A 113 0.06 -0.55 -10.76
C GLU A 113 -0.21 -2.05 -10.88
N PHE A 114 -1.27 -2.42 -11.60
CA PHE A 114 -1.68 -3.81 -11.63
C PHE A 114 -2.45 -4.17 -12.89
N THR A 115 -2.42 -5.46 -13.23
CA THR A 115 -3.30 -6.06 -14.22
C THR A 115 -4.13 -7.14 -13.53
N ILE A 116 -5.30 -7.42 -14.09
CA ILE A 116 -6.14 -8.53 -13.64
C ILE A 116 -6.14 -9.56 -14.77
N PRO A 117 -5.43 -10.70 -14.57
CA PRO A 117 -5.25 -11.67 -15.66
C PRO A 117 -6.54 -12.30 -16.19
N ASN A 118 -7.53 -12.51 -15.29
CA ASN A 118 -8.80 -13.10 -15.69
C ASN A 118 -9.72 -12.03 -16.30
N PRO A 119 -10.15 -12.18 -17.59
CA PRO A 119 -10.96 -11.14 -18.25
C PRO A 119 -12.31 -10.90 -17.59
N LEU A 120 -12.96 -11.93 -17.02
CA LEU A 120 -14.23 -11.78 -16.35
C LEU A 120 -14.07 -11.02 -15.04
N VAL A 121 -13.04 -11.35 -14.27
CA VAL A 121 -12.71 -10.64 -13.03
C VAL A 121 -12.33 -9.19 -13.35
N SER A 122 -11.55 -8.96 -14.41
CA SER A 122 -11.18 -7.62 -14.85
C SER A 122 -12.39 -6.77 -15.20
N PHE A 123 -13.33 -7.34 -15.95
CA PHE A 123 -14.58 -6.65 -16.31
C PHE A 123 -15.39 -6.29 -15.06
N GLY A 124 -15.57 -7.25 -14.15
CA GLY A 124 -16.29 -7.02 -12.90
C GLY A 124 -15.62 -5.96 -12.04
N PHE A 125 -14.29 -5.99 -11.95
CA PHE A 125 -13.53 -4.99 -11.20
C PHE A 125 -13.75 -3.58 -11.78
N LYS A 126 -13.56 -3.41 -13.09
CA LYS A 126 -13.71 -2.11 -13.75
C LYS A 126 -15.14 -1.55 -13.60
N THR A 127 -16.14 -2.42 -13.62
CA THR A 127 -17.53 -2.02 -13.54
C THR A 127 -17.98 -1.69 -12.11
N PHE A 128 -17.55 -2.48 -11.11
CA PHE A 128 -18.13 -2.42 -9.76
C PHE A 128 -17.15 -2.03 -8.65
N ALA A 129 -15.87 -2.33 -8.79
CA ALA A 129 -14.91 -2.20 -7.70
C ALA A 129 -13.86 -1.10 -7.88
N ALA A 130 -13.67 -0.58 -9.10
CA ALA A 130 -12.59 0.38 -9.37
C ALA A 130 -12.69 1.66 -8.53
N SER A 131 -13.88 2.26 -8.45
CA SER A 131 -14.06 3.48 -7.67
C SER A 131 -13.94 3.23 -6.17
N LEU A 132 -14.42 2.07 -5.69
CA LEU A 132 -14.28 1.69 -4.28
C LEU A 132 -12.81 1.50 -3.91
N THR A 133 -12.01 0.92 -4.79
CA THR A 133 -10.57 0.74 -4.59
C THR A 133 -9.85 2.08 -4.48
N LYS A 134 -10.19 3.03 -5.36
CA LYS A 134 -9.62 4.39 -5.29
C LYS A 134 -9.99 5.10 -4.00
N GLN A 135 -11.25 5.00 -3.59
CA GLN A 135 -11.72 5.58 -2.32
C GLN A 135 -11.00 4.96 -1.13
N ASP A 136 -10.78 3.65 -1.15
CA ASP A 136 -10.07 2.97 -0.07
C ASP A 136 -8.60 3.41 0.00
N MET A 137 -7.94 3.54 -1.14
CA MET A 137 -6.56 4.05 -1.19
C MET A 137 -6.47 5.46 -0.61
N GLU A 138 -7.39 6.33 -0.97
CA GLU A 138 -7.45 7.69 -0.42
C GLU A 138 -7.69 7.67 1.09
N ALA A 139 -8.61 6.85 1.56
CA ALA A 139 -8.90 6.70 2.98
C ALA A 139 -7.69 6.16 3.76
N GLN A 140 -6.95 5.23 3.20
CA GLN A 140 -5.73 4.70 3.81
C GLN A 140 -4.66 5.78 3.96
N LEU A 141 -4.45 6.62 2.95
CA LEU A 141 -3.50 7.74 3.03
C LEU A 141 -3.91 8.72 4.13
N GLN A 142 -5.19 9.04 4.24
CA GLN A 142 -5.69 9.94 5.29
C GLN A 142 -5.47 9.34 6.68
N ARG A 143 -5.73 8.04 6.85
CA ARG A 143 -5.49 7.37 8.13
C ARG A 143 -4.01 7.33 8.48
N LEU A 144 -3.14 7.03 7.51
CA LEU A 144 -1.69 7.01 7.72
C LEU A 144 -1.19 8.40 8.14
N LYS A 145 -1.67 9.44 7.48
CA LYS A 145 -1.34 10.83 7.86
C LYS A 145 -1.70 11.09 9.31
N GLN A 146 -2.89 10.69 9.76
CA GLN A 146 -3.32 10.88 11.15
C GLN A 146 -2.42 10.10 12.12
N VAL A 147 -2.04 8.88 11.78
CA VAL A 147 -1.12 8.08 12.60
C VAL A 147 0.24 8.77 12.70
N ALA A 148 0.82 9.15 11.58
CA ALA A 148 2.16 9.73 11.53
C ALA A 148 2.24 11.07 12.29
N GLU A 149 1.22 11.91 12.17
CA GLU A 149 1.21 13.23 12.81
C GLU A 149 1.00 13.17 14.33
N ARG A 150 0.65 12.01 14.87
CA ARG A 150 0.47 11.78 16.31
C ARG A 150 1.62 11.01 16.97
N LEU A 151 2.61 10.60 16.20
CA LEU A 151 3.79 9.87 16.72
C LEU A 151 4.82 10.79 17.36
#